data_b99e22a327d004850a30f17621741a02
#
_entry.id   b99e22a327d004850a30f17621741a02
#
_cell.length_a   1.000
_cell.length_b   1.000
_cell.length_c   1.000
_cell.angle_alpha   90.00
_cell.angle_beta   90.00
_cell.angle_gamma   90.00
#
_symmetry.space_group_name_H-M   'P 1'
#
loop_
_entity.id
_entity.type
_entity.pdbx_description
1 polymer ?
#
loop_
_entity_poly.entity_id
_entity_poly.type
_entity_poly.pdbx_seq_one_letter_code
_entity_poly.pdbx_strand_id
1 'polypeptide(L)'
;MQWLKEINVVIFDLDGTLYQDYSFLERYISKMMTDRYSNIEIAETIRWAYDVLEGKKAIKLGFLYDSESLLFYSQQNLKPVSSFNWEGLETAMQVNEKSRLVYIGDPWGIAHLVAKKKEIPPSVGVKAFYDVRAEMLTEAYCISKRTDLFEEIQKLENKHLILMTNSPLPTGQEFVDFLEINDTFDEFFYNGKKPRGIEMLLEKLTEQGYQPHEILSIGDHPRNDLYPVHRAGGHTCLISQYAHEDTTAWSASVKSVDGLVSLIKKMNESEIQNRKEEGYG
;
A
#
# COMPACT_ATOMS: atom_id res chain seq x y z
N MET A 1 -15.35 10.46 14.75
CA MET A 1 -15.22 10.87 13.33
C MET A 1 -16.61 10.78 12.72
N GLN A 2 -17.23 11.91 12.45
CA GLN A 2 -18.62 11.95 11.99
C GLN A 2 -18.82 11.27 10.63
N TRP A 3 -17.83 11.43 9.72
CA TRP A 3 -17.87 10.87 8.37
C TRP A 3 -17.95 9.33 8.31
N LEU A 4 -17.55 8.61 9.35
CA LEU A 4 -17.65 7.13 9.39
C LEU A 4 -19.09 6.63 9.20
N LYS A 5 -20.08 7.44 9.59
CA LYS A 5 -21.51 7.12 9.47
C LYS A 5 -22.00 7.18 8.00
N GLU A 6 -21.30 7.91 7.15
CA GLU A 6 -21.68 8.16 5.76
C GLU A 6 -21.10 7.12 4.80
N ILE A 7 -20.14 6.30 5.27
CA ILE A 7 -19.46 5.32 4.42
C ILE A 7 -20.40 4.17 4.06
N ASN A 8 -20.52 3.90 2.77
CA ASN A 8 -21.28 2.78 2.21
C ASN A 8 -20.39 1.81 1.40
N VAL A 9 -19.20 2.26 0.97
CA VAL A 9 -18.23 1.44 0.24
C VAL A 9 -16.88 1.52 0.93
N VAL A 10 -16.23 0.37 1.15
CA VAL A 10 -14.86 0.32 1.68
C VAL A 10 -13.97 -0.47 0.74
N ILE A 11 -12.92 0.18 0.24
CA ILE A 11 -11.91 -0.42 -0.63
C ILE A 11 -10.68 -0.72 0.24
N PHE A 12 -10.30 -1.99 0.31
CA PHE A 12 -9.11 -2.45 1.04
C PHE A 12 -8.01 -2.84 0.06
N ASP A 13 -6.80 -2.40 0.32
CA ASP A 13 -5.62 -3.05 -0.21
C ASP A 13 -5.30 -4.31 0.59
N LEU A 14 -4.42 -5.19 0.06
CA LEU A 14 -4.04 -6.46 0.68
C LEU A 14 -2.71 -6.37 1.42
N ASP A 15 -1.64 -6.12 0.66
CA ASP A 15 -0.25 -6.23 1.10
C ASP A 15 0.15 -5.00 1.95
N GLY A 16 0.58 -5.21 3.20
CA GLY A 16 0.87 -4.10 4.12
C GLY A 16 -0.37 -3.50 4.80
N THR A 17 -1.56 -3.95 4.41
CA THR A 17 -2.86 -3.44 4.87
C THR A 17 -3.62 -4.46 5.71
N LEU A 18 -4.00 -5.60 5.16
CA LEU A 18 -4.71 -6.68 5.89
C LEU A 18 -3.75 -7.55 6.71
N TYR A 19 -2.49 -7.49 6.41
CA TYR A 19 -1.39 -8.05 7.18
C TYR A 19 -0.16 -7.14 7.07
N GLN A 20 0.71 -7.16 8.05
CA GLN A 20 1.96 -6.42 8.04
C GLN A 20 3.11 -7.39 8.32
N ASP A 21 3.85 -7.78 7.29
CA ASP A 21 5.13 -8.46 7.37
C ASP A 21 6.12 -7.74 6.46
N TYR A 22 7.17 -7.20 7.02
CA TYR A 22 8.22 -6.50 6.28
C TYR A 22 9.53 -7.30 6.22
N SER A 23 9.57 -8.48 6.84
CA SER A 23 10.72 -9.37 6.81
C SER A 23 11.00 -9.94 5.42
N PHE A 24 10.00 -9.90 4.53
CA PHE A 24 10.17 -10.28 3.14
C PHE A 24 11.21 -9.42 2.40
N LEU A 25 11.39 -8.15 2.79
CA LEU A 25 12.28 -7.21 2.10
C LEU A 25 13.73 -7.71 2.08
N GLU A 26 14.22 -8.19 3.21
CA GLU A 26 15.55 -8.78 3.33
C GLU A 26 15.71 -10.01 2.43
N ARG A 27 14.74 -10.92 2.47
CA ARG A 27 14.76 -12.15 1.67
C ARG A 27 14.66 -11.85 0.17
N TYR A 28 13.83 -10.88 -0.20
CA TYR A 28 13.67 -10.45 -1.59
C TYR A 28 14.99 -9.87 -2.14
N ILE A 29 15.61 -8.95 -1.40
CA ILE A 29 16.92 -8.37 -1.78
C ILE A 29 17.99 -9.48 -1.87
N SER A 30 18.07 -10.37 -0.89
CA SER A 30 19.00 -11.49 -0.90
C SER A 30 18.83 -12.36 -2.15
N LYS A 31 17.61 -12.79 -2.46
CA LYS A 31 17.31 -13.62 -3.65
C LYS A 31 17.70 -12.93 -4.96
N MET A 32 17.50 -11.63 -5.07
CA MET A 32 17.89 -10.88 -6.26
C MET A 32 19.42 -10.77 -6.43
N MET A 33 20.19 -10.82 -5.34
CA MET A 33 21.60 -10.48 -5.35
C MET A 33 22.55 -11.67 -5.18
N THR A 34 22.10 -12.81 -4.64
CA THR A 34 22.96 -13.94 -4.20
C THR A 34 23.93 -14.44 -5.27
N ASP A 35 23.52 -14.51 -6.54
CA ASP A 35 24.35 -15.07 -7.60
C ASP A 35 25.34 -14.05 -8.21
N ARG A 36 25.29 -12.78 -7.81
CA ARG A 36 26.01 -11.69 -8.46
C ARG A 36 26.83 -10.82 -7.51
N TYR A 37 26.55 -10.86 -6.22
CA TYR A 37 27.12 -9.98 -5.22
C TYR A 37 27.63 -10.77 -4.02
N SER A 38 28.64 -10.24 -3.35
CA SER A 38 29.15 -10.81 -2.10
C SER A 38 28.14 -10.65 -0.95
N ASN A 39 28.26 -11.50 0.07
CA ASN A 39 27.44 -11.39 1.28
C ASN A 39 27.57 -10.03 1.98
N ILE A 40 28.72 -9.37 1.88
CA ILE A 40 28.94 -8.03 2.44
C ILE A 40 28.09 -7.01 1.68
N GLU A 41 28.14 -7.01 0.36
CA GLU A 41 27.34 -6.08 -0.48
C GLU A 41 25.83 -6.31 -0.30
N ILE A 42 25.40 -7.57 -0.15
CA ILE A 42 24.01 -7.91 0.14
C ILE A 42 23.59 -7.30 1.49
N ALA A 43 24.39 -7.54 2.55
CA ALA A 43 24.09 -7.01 3.88
C ALA A 43 24.07 -5.47 3.93
N GLU A 44 24.99 -4.81 3.24
CA GLU A 44 25.01 -3.34 3.12
C GLU A 44 23.79 -2.82 2.36
N THR A 45 23.35 -3.53 1.32
CA THR A 45 22.17 -3.16 0.52
C THR A 45 20.89 -3.32 1.34
N ILE A 46 20.76 -4.41 2.09
CA ILE A 46 19.64 -4.63 3.01
C ILE A 46 19.60 -3.52 4.06
N ARG A 47 20.72 -3.20 4.69
CA ARG A 47 20.82 -2.10 5.64
C ARG A 47 20.38 -0.77 5.03
N TRP A 48 20.86 -0.46 3.81
CA TRP A 48 20.45 0.75 3.10
C TRP A 48 18.93 0.78 2.87
N ALA A 49 18.32 -0.34 2.49
CA ALA A 49 16.89 -0.44 2.24
C ALA A 49 16.07 -0.18 3.52
N TYR A 50 16.47 -0.76 4.66
CA TYR A 50 15.83 -0.47 5.95
C TYR A 50 16.09 0.95 6.43
N ASP A 51 17.28 1.51 6.21
CA ASP A 51 17.56 2.91 6.54
C ASP A 51 16.66 3.89 5.76
N VAL A 52 16.34 3.59 4.48
CA VAL A 52 15.37 4.36 3.68
C VAL A 52 13.96 4.21 4.29
N LEU A 53 13.57 2.98 4.57
CA LEU A 53 12.25 2.65 5.12
C LEU A 53 12.00 3.33 6.47
N GLU A 54 13.01 3.37 7.32
CA GLU A 54 12.97 3.99 8.65
C GLU A 54 13.20 5.51 8.63
N GLY A 55 13.36 6.11 7.45
CA GLY A 55 13.57 7.55 7.28
C GLY A 55 14.96 8.05 7.73
N LYS A 56 15.94 7.15 7.89
CA LYS A 56 17.34 7.48 8.29
C LYS A 56 18.18 8.01 7.13
N LYS A 57 17.68 7.96 5.89
CA LYS A 57 18.33 8.51 4.70
C LYS A 57 17.63 9.80 4.25
N ALA A 58 18.30 10.56 3.37
CA ALA A 58 17.67 11.71 2.71
C ALA A 58 16.53 11.27 1.79
N ILE A 59 16.67 10.11 1.13
CA ILE A 59 15.62 9.45 0.36
C ILE A 59 14.67 8.75 1.34
N LYS A 60 13.35 8.95 1.17
CA LYS A 60 12.32 8.46 2.10
C LYS A 60 11.12 7.92 1.36
N LEU A 61 10.27 7.19 2.09
CA LEU A 61 8.92 6.88 1.61
C LEU A 61 8.17 8.18 1.32
N GLY A 62 7.39 8.19 0.24
CA GLY A 62 6.70 9.38 -0.23
C GLY A 62 7.46 10.15 -1.31
N PHE A 63 8.74 9.86 -1.55
CA PHE A 63 9.50 10.44 -2.65
C PHE A 63 9.06 9.84 -4.00
N LEU A 64 9.34 10.60 -5.06
CA LEU A 64 9.27 10.12 -6.43
C LEU A 64 10.68 9.72 -6.89
N TYR A 65 10.76 8.71 -7.73
CA TYR A 65 11.99 8.27 -8.39
C TYR A 65 11.81 8.28 -9.89
N ASP A 66 12.77 8.87 -10.61
CA ASP A 66 12.81 8.82 -12.06
C ASP A 66 13.85 7.77 -12.52
N SER A 67 13.35 6.73 -13.18
CA SER A 67 14.19 5.63 -13.66
C SER A 67 15.09 6.01 -14.85
N GLU A 68 14.87 7.17 -15.48
CA GLU A 68 15.70 7.65 -16.61
C GLU A 68 16.86 8.54 -16.12
N SER A 69 16.57 9.53 -15.28
CA SER A 69 17.59 10.40 -14.70
C SER A 69 18.29 9.80 -13.49
N LEU A 70 17.75 8.72 -12.92
CA LEU A 70 18.20 8.09 -11.67
C LEU A 70 18.19 9.03 -10.46
N LEU A 71 17.29 10.02 -10.47
CA LEU A 71 17.12 11.00 -9.41
C LEU A 71 15.88 10.72 -8.58
N PHE A 72 15.92 11.18 -7.35
CA PHE A 72 14.81 11.18 -6.42
C PHE A 72 14.27 12.60 -6.26
N TYR A 73 12.96 12.68 -6.00
CA TYR A 73 12.31 13.97 -5.80
C TYR A 73 11.47 13.93 -4.54
N SER A 74 11.67 14.89 -3.63
CA SER A 74 10.62 15.23 -2.68
C SER A 74 9.41 15.74 -3.45
N GLN A 75 8.21 15.62 -2.89
CA GLN A 75 7.01 15.96 -3.63
C GLN A 75 5.96 16.64 -2.76
N GLN A 76 5.07 17.37 -3.40
CA GLN A 76 3.83 17.86 -2.83
C GLN A 76 2.69 17.59 -3.81
N ASN A 77 1.65 16.88 -3.37
CA ASN A 77 0.53 16.47 -4.23
C ASN A 77 0.97 15.74 -5.52
N LEU A 78 1.98 14.86 -5.41
CA LEU A 78 2.62 14.13 -6.50
C LEU A 78 3.39 15.02 -7.51
N LYS A 79 3.68 16.28 -7.17
CA LYS A 79 4.52 17.18 -7.98
C LYS A 79 5.91 17.27 -7.35
N PRO A 80 6.99 17.06 -8.12
CA PRO A 80 8.36 17.23 -7.65
C PRO A 80 8.61 18.64 -7.10
N VAL A 81 9.34 18.72 -5.97
CA VAL A 81 9.71 19.97 -5.29
C VAL A 81 11.22 20.18 -5.27
N SER A 82 11.98 19.18 -4.80
CA SER A 82 13.45 19.19 -4.80
C SER A 82 13.96 17.87 -5.34
N SER A 83 15.17 17.83 -5.89
CA SER A 83 15.78 16.63 -6.44
C SER A 83 17.03 16.22 -5.68
N PHE A 84 17.28 14.91 -5.60
CA PHE A 84 18.37 14.29 -4.86
C PHE A 84 18.98 13.15 -5.66
N ASN A 85 20.28 12.97 -5.52
CA ASN A 85 20.97 11.80 -6.04
C ASN A 85 20.87 10.59 -5.06
N TRP A 86 21.51 9.47 -5.42
CA TRP A 86 21.53 8.27 -4.59
C TRP A 86 22.25 8.42 -3.24
N GLU A 87 23.16 9.38 -3.13
CA GLU A 87 23.87 9.73 -1.90
C GLU A 87 23.02 10.66 -1.01
N GLY A 88 21.86 11.12 -1.52
CA GLY A 88 20.96 12.03 -0.82
C GLY A 88 21.40 13.49 -0.88
N LEU A 89 22.30 13.82 -1.80
CA LEU A 89 22.73 15.20 -2.05
C LEU A 89 21.72 15.88 -2.96
N GLU A 90 21.33 17.10 -2.63
CA GLU A 90 20.44 17.91 -3.47
C GLU A 90 21.11 18.22 -4.81
N THR A 91 20.34 18.15 -5.88
CA THR A 91 20.79 18.37 -7.26
C THR A 91 19.88 19.38 -7.96
N ALA A 92 20.29 19.83 -9.14
CA ALA A 92 19.42 20.64 -9.99
C ALA A 92 18.21 19.82 -10.46
N MET A 93 17.02 20.42 -10.45
CA MET A 93 15.80 19.81 -10.92
C MET A 93 15.90 19.44 -12.41
N GLN A 94 15.61 18.20 -12.76
CA GLN A 94 15.74 17.66 -14.12
C GLN A 94 14.46 16.97 -14.63
N VAL A 95 13.31 17.28 -14.03
CA VAL A 95 12.03 16.72 -14.48
C VAL A 95 11.66 17.32 -15.83
N ASN A 96 11.32 16.46 -16.77
CA ASN A 96 10.86 16.83 -18.11
C ASN A 96 9.67 15.92 -18.52
N GLU A 97 9.10 16.16 -19.69
CA GLU A 97 7.94 15.41 -20.21
C GLU A 97 8.20 13.91 -20.41
N LYS A 98 9.45 13.47 -20.49
CA LYS A 98 9.84 12.06 -20.64
C LYS A 98 10.07 11.36 -19.30
N SER A 99 10.18 12.13 -18.21
CA SER A 99 10.42 11.58 -16.88
C SER A 99 9.32 10.61 -16.48
N ARG A 100 9.73 9.38 -16.09
CA ARG A 100 8.83 8.32 -15.61
C ARG A 100 8.92 8.24 -14.10
N LEU A 101 8.14 9.08 -13.44
CA LEU A 101 8.15 9.19 -11.99
C LEU A 101 7.38 8.04 -11.34
N VAL A 102 8.08 7.28 -10.51
CA VAL A 102 7.55 6.20 -9.69
C VAL A 102 7.51 6.67 -8.23
N TYR A 103 6.39 6.52 -7.58
CA TYR A 103 6.23 6.85 -6.15
C TYR A 103 6.81 5.72 -5.28
N ILE A 104 7.63 6.05 -4.31
CA ILE A 104 8.19 5.12 -3.34
C ILE A 104 7.22 5.06 -2.16
N GLY A 105 6.27 4.13 -2.19
CA GLY A 105 5.18 4.10 -1.23
C GLY A 105 5.28 3.02 -0.15
N ASP A 106 6.04 1.96 -0.42
CA ASP A 106 6.05 0.75 0.36
C ASP A 106 7.40 0.01 0.29
N PRO A 107 7.62 -1.06 1.07
CA PRO A 107 8.83 -1.87 0.99
C PRO A 107 9.04 -2.56 -0.36
N TRP A 108 7.98 -2.89 -1.12
CA TRP A 108 8.09 -3.44 -2.47
C TRP A 108 8.70 -2.43 -3.43
N GLY A 109 8.31 -1.16 -3.31
CA GLY A 109 8.91 -0.05 -4.03
C GLY A 109 10.40 0.11 -3.72
N ILE A 110 10.83 -0.06 -2.47
CA ILE A 110 12.25 -0.03 -2.08
C ILE A 110 13.01 -1.21 -2.70
N ALA A 111 12.46 -2.42 -2.69
CA ALA A 111 13.08 -3.56 -3.36
C ALA A 111 13.25 -3.31 -4.87
N HIS A 112 12.26 -2.65 -5.50
CA HIS A 112 12.36 -2.22 -6.90
C HIS A 112 13.49 -1.21 -7.13
N LEU A 113 13.68 -0.25 -6.22
CA LEU A 113 14.82 0.68 -6.27
C LEU A 113 16.16 -0.06 -6.16
N VAL A 114 16.27 -1.03 -5.26
CA VAL A 114 17.47 -1.88 -5.14
C VAL A 114 17.74 -2.60 -6.46
N ALA A 115 16.71 -3.21 -7.06
CA ALA A 115 16.84 -3.87 -8.35
C ALA A 115 17.38 -2.93 -9.45
N LYS A 116 16.90 -1.69 -9.48
CA LYS A 116 17.39 -0.66 -10.41
C LYS A 116 18.83 -0.26 -10.12
N LYS A 117 19.15 0.08 -8.86
CA LYS A 117 20.50 0.49 -8.44
C LYS A 117 21.57 -0.57 -8.72
N LYS A 118 21.20 -1.83 -8.56
CA LYS A 118 22.08 -2.99 -8.71
C LYS A 118 21.99 -3.62 -10.11
N GLU A 119 21.28 -2.99 -11.03
CA GLU A 119 21.12 -3.47 -12.42
C GLU A 119 20.69 -4.95 -12.47
N ILE A 120 19.76 -5.33 -11.58
CA ILE A 120 19.24 -6.70 -11.53
C ILE A 120 18.40 -6.96 -12.78
N PRO A 121 18.67 -8.04 -13.53
CA PRO A 121 17.86 -8.39 -14.68
C PRO A 121 16.39 -8.56 -14.29
N PRO A 122 15.44 -8.07 -15.11
CA PRO A 122 14.00 -8.18 -14.81
C PRO A 122 13.55 -9.62 -14.49
N SER A 123 14.08 -10.62 -15.21
CA SER A 123 13.76 -12.02 -14.97
C SER A 123 14.18 -12.52 -13.58
N VAL A 124 15.33 -12.04 -13.06
CA VAL A 124 15.81 -12.36 -11.71
C VAL A 124 14.91 -11.71 -10.66
N GLY A 125 14.56 -10.43 -10.86
CA GLY A 125 13.64 -9.72 -9.97
C GLY A 125 12.26 -10.38 -9.92
N VAL A 126 11.70 -10.75 -11.07
CA VAL A 126 10.41 -11.45 -11.15
C VAL A 126 10.46 -12.81 -10.47
N LYS A 127 11.52 -13.62 -10.71
CA LYS A 127 11.68 -14.90 -10.02
C LYS A 127 11.75 -14.71 -8.50
N ALA A 128 12.58 -13.78 -8.03
CA ALA A 128 12.74 -13.50 -6.62
C ALA A 128 11.41 -13.03 -5.97
N PHE A 129 10.58 -12.26 -6.70
CA PHE A 129 9.25 -11.88 -6.26
C PHE A 129 8.37 -13.10 -5.99
N TYR A 130 8.24 -14.02 -6.96
CA TYR A 130 7.42 -15.21 -6.77
C TYR A 130 7.97 -16.13 -5.68
N ASP A 131 9.30 -16.30 -5.61
CA ASP A 131 9.95 -17.12 -4.60
C ASP A 131 9.67 -16.58 -3.18
N VAL A 132 9.79 -15.26 -2.96
CA VAL A 132 9.52 -14.67 -1.64
C VAL A 132 8.04 -14.70 -1.29
N ARG A 133 7.17 -14.50 -2.26
CA ARG A 133 5.71 -14.59 -2.06
C ARG A 133 5.32 -16.01 -1.61
N ALA A 134 5.87 -17.04 -2.26
CA ALA A 134 5.64 -18.41 -1.85
C ALA A 134 6.18 -18.69 -0.44
N GLU A 135 7.35 -18.17 -0.07
CA GLU A 135 7.90 -18.29 1.28
C GLU A 135 7.02 -17.67 2.36
N MET A 136 6.38 -16.51 2.06
CA MET A 136 5.49 -15.83 3.00
C MET A 136 4.25 -16.64 3.38
N LEU A 137 3.99 -17.75 2.72
CA LEU A 137 2.89 -18.69 3.03
C LEU A 137 3.39 -19.98 3.68
N THR A 138 4.71 -20.13 3.88
CA THR A 138 5.30 -21.32 4.53
C THR A 138 5.34 -21.16 6.05
N GLU A 139 5.35 -22.26 6.79
CA GLU A 139 5.42 -22.26 8.25
C GLU A 139 6.60 -21.43 8.82
N ALA A 140 7.74 -21.40 8.12
CA ALA A 140 8.95 -20.69 8.56
C ALA A 140 8.82 -19.15 8.44
N TYR A 141 8.01 -18.64 7.53
CA TYR A 141 7.94 -17.23 7.18
C TYR A 141 6.50 -16.72 6.99
N CYS A 142 5.51 -17.46 7.47
CA CYS A 142 4.12 -17.12 7.22
C CYS A 142 3.74 -15.75 7.79
N ILE A 143 2.97 -15.03 7.00
CA ILE A 143 2.33 -13.80 7.44
C ILE A 143 1.36 -14.09 8.59
N SER A 144 1.20 -13.11 9.48
CA SER A 144 0.29 -13.24 10.61
C SER A 144 -1.16 -13.09 10.15
N LYS A 145 -1.99 -14.10 10.44
CA LYS A 145 -3.44 -13.97 10.30
C LYS A 145 -3.99 -13.12 11.44
N ARG A 146 -4.73 -12.08 11.10
CA ARG A 146 -5.37 -11.19 12.06
C ARG A 146 -6.89 -11.46 12.09
N THR A 147 -7.24 -12.59 12.71
CA THR A 147 -8.64 -13.05 12.86
C THR A 147 -9.53 -11.95 13.45
N ASP A 148 -9.00 -11.21 14.44
CA ASP A 148 -9.69 -10.10 15.06
C ASP A 148 -10.05 -8.96 14.07
N LEU A 149 -9.18 -8.67 13.10
CA LEU A 149 -9.47 -7.72 12.03
C LEU A 149 -10.60 -8.22 11.13
N PHE A 150 -10.51 -9.48 10.70
CA PHE A 150 -11.48 -10.04 9.77
C PHE A 150 -12.85 -10.20 10.41
N GLU A 151 -12.92 -10.58 11.70
CA GLU A 151 -14.15 -10.57 12.48
C GLU A 151 -14.81 -9.19 12.56
N GLU A 152 -14.02 -8.13 12.69
CA GLU A 152 -14.56 -6.76 12.72
C GLU A 152 -14.97 -6.28 11.31
N ILE A 153 -14.26 -6.66 10.25
CA ILE A 153 -14.66 -6.34 8.88
C ILE A 153 -15.99 -7.03 8.53
N GLN A 154 -16.15 -8.30 8.88
CA GLN A 154 -17.39 -9.06 8.65
C GLN A 154 -18.62 -8.47 9.36
N LYS A 155 -18.43 -7.68 10.41
CA LYS A 155 -19.52 -6.95 11.10
C LYS A 155 -19.97 -5.69 10.36
N LEU A 156 -19.27 -5.24 9.33
CA LEU A 156 -19.65 -4.11 8.48
C LEU A 156 -20.80 -4.52 7.53
N GLU A 157 -21.91 -4.97 8.13
CA GLU A 157 -23.13 -5.28 7.40
C GLU A 157 -23.61 -4.05 6.61
N ASN A 158 -24.21 -4.26 5.45
CA ASN A 158 -24.72 -3.20 4.55
C ASN A 158 -23.66 -2.26 3.96
N LYS A 159 -22.38 -2.60 4.03
CA LYS A 159 -21.31 -1.94 3.30
C LYS A 159 -20.92 -2.81 2.10
N HIS A 160 -20.60 -2.16 0.99
CA HIS A 160 -19.98 -2.83 -0.14
C HIS A 160 -18.47 -2.93 0.12
N LEU A 161 -17.99 -4.12 0.40
CA LEU A 161 -16.60 -4.41 0.77
C LEU A 161 -15.82 -4.90 -0.44
N ILE A 162 -14.79 -4.18 -0.82
CA ILE A 162 -13.99 -4.45 -2.01
C ILE A 162 -12.53 -4.67 -1.62
N LEU A 163 -11.93 -5.77 -2.05
CA LEU A 163 -10.49 -5.98 -1.99
C LEU A 163 -9.87 -5.70 -3.35
N MET A 164 -8.94 -4.77 -3.42
CA MET A 164 -8.20 -4.47 -4.64
C MET A 164 -6.69 -4.45 -4.40
N THR A 165 -5.98 -5.40 -4.98
CA THR A 165 -4.53 -5.52 -4.87
C THR A 165 -3.84 -5.45 -6.23
N ASN A 166 -2.60 -4.93 -6.27
CA ASN A 166 -1.74 -5.01 -7.44
C ASN A 166 -1.06 -6.39 -7.58
N SER A 167 -1.16 -7.24 -6.55
CA SER A 167 -0.65 -8.61 -6.60
C SER A 167 -1.34 -9.39 -7.73
N PRO A 168 -0.55 -10.04 -8.62
CA PRO A 168 -1.12 -10.79 -9.75
C PRO A 168 -1.68 -12.13 -9.30
N LEU A 169 -2.51 -12.75 -10.14
CA LEU A 169 -2.83 -14.16 -10.02
C LEU A 169 -1.59 -15.01 -10.41
N PRO A 170 -1.36 -16.19 -9.74
CA PRO A 170 -2.19 -16.74 -8.66
C PRO A 170 -1.88 -16.17 -7.28
N THR A 171 -0.75 -15.44 -7.09
CA THR A 171 -0.24 -15.09 -5.75
C THR A 171 -1.23 -14.29 -4.91
N GLY A 172 -1.97 -13.36 -5.51
CA GLY A 172 -2.98 -12.60 -4.78
C GLY A 172 -4.07 -13.51 -4.19
N GLN A 173 -4.55 -14.49 -4.98
CA GLN A 173 -5.54 -15.47 -4.52
C GLN A 173 -4.97 -16.38 -3.43
N GLU A 174 -3.73 -16.86 -3.58
CA GLU A 174 -3.07 -17.70 -2.58
C GLU A 174 -2.99 -17.02 -1.20
N PHE A 175 -2.79 -15.68 -1.17
CA PHE A 175 -2.81 -14.92 0.08
C PHE A 175 -4.22 -14.76 0.65
N VAL A 176 -5.22 -14.54 -0.18
CA VAL A 176 -6.63 -14.50 0.23
C VAL A 176 -7.06 -15.84 0.82
N ASP A 177 -6.68 -16.94 0.17
CA ASP A 177 -6.94 -18.31 0.65
C ASP A 177 -6.22 -18.60 1.97
N PHE A 178 -4.93 -18.21 2.06
CA PHE A 178 -4.15 -18.39 3.28
C PHE A 178 -4.72 -17.60 4.47
N LEU A 179 -5.18 -16.37 4.23
CA LEU A 179 -5.81 -15.54 5.26
C LEU A 179 -7.25 -15.98 5.60
N GLU A 180 -7.85 -16.88 4.79
CA GLU A 180 -9.22 -17.38 4.95
C GLU A 180 -10.28 -16.28 4.87
N ILE A 181 -10.12 -15.36 3.91
CA ILE A 181 -10.97 -14.18 3.74
C ILE A 181 -11.80 -14.18 2.44
N ASN A 182 -11.94 -15.34 1.80
CA ASN A 182 -12.71 -15.49 0.55
C ASN A 182 -14.17 -14.99 0.68
N ASP A 183 -14.76 -15.17 1.84
CA ASP A 183 -16.16 -14.80 2.12
C ASP A 183 -16.30 -13.44 2.84
N THR A 184 -15.20 -12.67 2.93
CA THR A 184 -15.18 -11.40 3.69
C THR A 184 -15.51 -10.20 2.80
N PHE A 185 -15.27 -10.27 1.50
CA PHE A 185 -15.44 -9.17 0.56
C PHE A 185 -16.43 -9.53 -0.54
N ASP A 186 -17.18 -8.54 -1.00
CA ASP A 186 -18.16 -8.69 -2.09
C ASP A 186 -17.48 -8.77 -3.47
N GLU A 187 -16.38 -8.04 -3.65
CA GLU A 187 -15.62 -8.04 -4.89
C GLU A 187 -14.11 -8.15 -4.64
N PHE A 188 -13.41 -8.88 -5.52
CA PHE A 188 -11.96 -9.06 -5.50
C PHE A 188 -11.35 -8.63 -6.82
N PHE A 189 -10.36 -7.74 -6.76
CA PHE A 189 -9.59 -7.28 -7.93
C PHE A 189 -8.11 -7.60 -7.75
N TYR A 190 -7.66 -8.64 -8.43
CA TYR A 190 -6.24 -8.99 -8.55
C TYR A 190 -5.62 -8.29 -9.75
N ASN A 191 -4.30 -8.01 -9.69
CA ASN A 191 -3.63 -7.22 -10.72
C ASN A 191 -4.38 -5.92 -11.03
N GLY A 192 -4.81 -5.25 -9.97
CA GLY A 192 -5.77 -4.13 -10.01
C GLY A 192 -5.27 -2.87 -10.71
N LYS A 193 -3.99 -2.82 -11.11
CA LYS A 193 -3.36 -1.70 -11.84
C LYS A 193 -3.58 -0.34 -11.16
N LYS A 194 -3.54 -0.33 -9.82
CA LYS A 194 -3.66 0.90 -9.04
C LYS A 194 -2.51 1.87 -9.38
N PRO A 195 -2.72 3.18 -9.44
CA PRO A 195 -3.93 3.92 -9.04
C PRO A 195 -5.07 3.90 -10.06
N ARG A 196 -4.79 3.64 -11.36
CA ARG A 196 -5.80 3.72 -12.42
C ARG A 196 -6.99 2.76 -12.19
N GLY A 197 -6.74 1.58 -11.64
CA GLY A 197 -7.81 0.63 -11.33
C GLY A 197 -8.82 1.19 -10.31
N ILE A 198 -8.35 1.95 -9.30
CA ILE A 198 -9.25 2.64 -8.37
C ILE A 198 -10.00 3.77 -9.07
N GLU A 199 -9.36 4.54 -9.96
CA GLU A 199 -10.05 5.58 -10.74
C GLU A 199 -11.23 5.00 -11.55
N MET A 200 -11.00 3.88 -12.24
CA MET A 200 -12.06 3.16 -12.99
C MET A 200 -13.14 2.57 -12.06
N LEU A 201 -12.75 2.08 -10.88
CA LEU A 201 -13.68 1.59 -9.88
C LEU A 201 -14.58 2.71 -9.35
N LEU A 202 -14.03 3.90 -9.11
CA LEU A 202 -14.80 5.08 -8.69
C LEU A 202 -15.83 5.50 -9.74
N GLU A 203 -15.48 5.45 -11.03
CA GLU A 203 -16.43 5.68 -12.13
C GLU A 203 -17.59 4.68 -12.06
N LYS A 204 -17.29 3.36 -11.94
CA LYS A 204 -18.30 2.30 -11.81
C LYS A 204 -19.21 2.51 -10.58
N LEU A 205 -18.62 2.83 -9.42
CA LEU A 205 -19.36 3.08 -8.20
C LEU A 205 -20.29 4.31 -8.32
N THR A 206 -19.83 5.36 -9.00
CA THR A 206 -20.67 6.53 -9.29
C THR A 206 -21.84 6.19 -10.19
N GLU A 207 -21.65 5.35 -11.21
CA GLU A 207 -22.73 4.84 -12.08
C GLU A 207 -23.74 3.99 -11.30
N GLN A 208 -23.30 3.31 -10.23
CA GLN A 208 -24.16 2.56 -9.30
C GLN A 208 -24.90 3.46 -8.30
N GLY A 209 -24.61 4.77 -8.29
CA GLY A 209 -25.29 5.76 -7.44
C GLY A 209 -24.53 6.17 -6.18
N TYR A 210 -23.37 5.57 -5.89
CA TYR A 210 -22.55 5.98 -4.75
C TYR A 210 -21.94 7.35 -4.96
N GLN A 211 -21.92 8.14 -3.90
CA GLN A 211 -21.25 9.45 -3.90
C GLN A 211 -19.81 9.32 -3.39
N PRO A 212 -18.86 10.16 -3.83
CA PRO A 212 -17.47 10.07 -3.39
C PRO A 212 -17.29 10.07 -1.86
N HIS A 213 -18.05 10.88 -1.12
CA HIS A 213 -18.00 10.96 0.34
C HIS A 213 -18.49 9.69 1.07
N GLU A 214 -19.17 8.79 0.37
CA GLU A 214 -19.59 7.49 0.87
C GLU A 214 -18.51 6.41 0.72
N ILE A 215 -17.36 6.74 0.10
CA ILE A 215 -16.30 5.79 -0.22
C ILE A 215 -15.10 6.01 0.70
N LEU A 216 -14.64 4.94 1.35
CA LEU A 216 -13.40 4.89 2.12
C LEU A 216 -12.40 3.98 1.43
N SER A 217 -11.19 4.45 1.16
CA SER A 217 -10.07 3.60 0.76
C SER A 217 -9.05 3.46 1.88
N ILE A 218 -8.62 2.22 2.13
CA ILE A 218 -7.65 1.84 3.17
C ILE A 218 -6.47 1.15 2.51
N GLY A 219 -5.28 1.68 2.69
CA GLY A 219 -4.07 1.10 2.10
C GLY A 219 -2.78 1.68 2.69
N ASP A 220 -1.66 1.01 2.40
CA ASP A 220 -0.33 1.41 2.86
C ASP A 220 0.43 2.27 1.83
N HIS A 221 -0.01 2.27 0.57
CA HIS A 221 0.64 2.97 -0.54
C HIS A 221 -0.14 4.21 -0.98
N PRO A 222 0.18 5.44 -0.49
CA PRO A 222 -0.60 6.66 -0.74
C PRO A 222 -1.01 6.87 -2.19
N ARG A 223 -0.06 6.77 -3.16
CA ARG A 223 -0.36 7.02 -4.57
C ARG A 223 -1.32 5.99 -5.16
N ASN A 224 -1.14 4.73 -4.81
CA ASN A 224 -1.93 3.65 -5.40
C ASN A 224 -3.33 3.57 -4.80
N ASP A 225 -3.42 3.71 -3.47
CA ASP A 225 -4.62 3.37 -2.71
C ASP A 225 -5.46 4.60 -2.35
N LEU A 226 -4.81 5.72 -2.04
CA LEU A 226 -5.48 6.83 -1.37
C LEU A 226 -5.73 8.03 -2.28
N TYR A 227 -4.72 8.45 -3.06
CA TYR A 227 -4.85 9.64 -3.90
C TYR A 227 -6.05 9.62 -4.87
N PRO A 228 -6.41 8.51 -5.52
CA PRO A 228 -7.59 8.50 -6.40
C PRO A 228 -8.87 8.86 -5.65
N VAL A 229 -9.10 8.23 -4.49
CA VAL A 229 -10.30 8.46 -3.67
C VAL A 229 -10.28 9.86 -3.03
N HIS A 230 -9.13 10.29 -2.50
CA HIS A 230 -8.95 11.63 -1.94
C HIS A 230 -9.27 12.73 -2.97
N ARG A 231 -8.77 12.60 -4.20
CA ARG A 231 -9.03 13.58 -5.28
C ARG A 231 -10.47 13.59 -5.75
N ALA A 232 -11.16 12.48 -5.65
CA ALA A 232 -12.59 12.38 -5.94
C ALA A 232 -13.47 13.00 -4.82
N GLY A 233 -12.88 13.31 -3.64
CA GLY A 233 -13.62 13.83 -2.48
C GLY A 233 -14.09 12.75 -1.52
N GLY A 234 -13.58 11.53 -1.64
CA GLY A 234 -13.85 10.43 -0.73
C GLY A 234 -12.91 10.43 0.49
N HIS A 235 -13.11 9.45 1.36
CA HIS A 235 -12.35 9.27 2.59
C HIS A 235 -11.22 8.28 2.43
N THR A 236 -10.14 8.50 3.19
CA THR A 236 -8.93 7.69 3.08
C THR A 236 -8.34 7.37 4.44
N CYS A 237 -7.80 6.17 4.59
CA CYS A 237 -7.04 5.76 5.75
C CYS A 237 -5.66 5.22 5.33
N LEU A 238 -4.61 5.94 5.70
CA LEU A 238 -3.25 5.44 5.57
C LEU A 238 -2.93 4.47 6.69
N ILE A 239 -2.46 3.26 6.36
CA ILE A 239 -1.90 2.34 7.34
C ILE A 239 -0.39 2.20 7.08
N SER A 240 0.46 2.72 7.97
CA SER A 240 1.90 2.58 7.87
C SER A 240 2.58 2.79 9.21
N GLN A 241 3.48 1.88 9.58
CA GLN A 241 4.35 2.10 10.75
C GLN A 241 5.50 3.08 10.45
N TYR A 242 5.78 3.32 9.19
CA TYR A 242 6.85 4.19 8.74
C TYR A 242 6.33 5.59 8.40
N ALA A 243 7.20 6.59 8.58
CA ALA A 243 6.89 7.94 8.20
C ALA A 243 6.99 8.13 6.69
N HIS A 244 6.00 8.78 6.10
CA HIS A 244 6.01 9.21 4.71
C HIS A 244 6.29 10.70 4.61
N GLU A 245 7.10 11.11 3.65
CA GLU A 245 7.28 12.52 3.26
C GLU A 245 6.11 12.98 2.34
N ASP A 246 4.92 12.67 2.75
CA ASP A 246 3.69 13.05 2.08
C ASP A 246 2.83 13.83 3.07
N THR A 247 2.65 15.11 2.79
CA THR A 247 1.95 16.05 3.69
C THR A 247 0.44 16.09 3.44
N THR A 248 -0.09 15.19 2.59
CA THR A 248 -1.53 15.11 2.32
C THR A 248 -2.30 14.75 3.59
N ALA A 249 -3.34 15.52 3.88
CA ALA A 249 -4.20 15.26 5.03
C ALA A 249 -5.17 14.12 4.72
N TRP A 250 -4.81 12.90 5.07
CA TRP A 250 -5.70 11.73 5.00
C TRP A 250 -6.80 11.84 6.04
N SER A 251 -7.99 11.29 5.76
CA SER A 251 -9.14 11.31 6.70
C SER A 251 -8.84 10.58 8.01
N ALA A 252 -8.00 9.53 7.93
CA ALA A 252 -7.43 8.82 9.07
C ALA A 252 -6.02 8.34 8.74
N SER A 253 -5.22 8.10 9.79
CA SER A 253 -3.94 7.40 9.68
C SER A 253 -3.75 6.49 10.88
N VAL A 254 -3.32 5.26 10.64
CA VAL A 254 -3.03 4.26 11.67
C VAL A 254 -1.65 3.66 11.42
N LYS A 255 -0.98 3.21 12.48
CA LYS A 255 0.40 2.69 12.37
C LYS A 255 0.47 1.17 12.20
N SER A 256 -0.59 0.47 12.53
CA SER A 256 -0.59 -0.99 12.57
C SER A 256 -1.97 -1.56 12.32
N VAL A 257 -2.03 -2.87 12.11
CA VAL A 257 -3.30 -3.60 12.03
C VAL A 257 -4.15 -3.41 13.30
N ASP A 258 -3.56 -3.27 14.49
CA ASP A 258 -4.33 -2.96 15.72
C ASP A 258 -5.04 -1.60 15.63
N GLY A 259 -4.36 -0.61 15.03
CA GLY A 259 -4.96 0.69 14.73
C GLY A 259 -6.12 0.57 13.73
N LEU A 260 -5.97 -0.29 12.71
CA LEU A 260 -7.02 -0.56 11.74
C LEU A 260 -8.21 -1.28 12.40
N VAL A 261 -7.99 -2.30 13.22
CA VAL A 261 -9.04 -2.96 14.03
C VAL A 261 -9.82 -1.92 14.82
N SER A 262 -9.11 -0.99 15.47
CA SER A 262 -9.74 0.08 16.27
C SER A 262 -10.58 1.04 15.41
N LEU A 263 -10.17 1.32 14.18
CA LEU A 263 -10.93 2.14 13.23
C LEU A 263 -12.21 1.42 12.78
N ILE A 264 -12.10 0.14 12.38
CA ILE A 264 -13.25 -0.67 11.95
C ILE A 264 -14.26 -0.84 13.08
N LYS A 265 -13.81 -1.07 14.32
CA LYS A 265 -14.71 -1.08 15.50
C LYS A 265 -15.50 0.21 15.65
N LYS A 266 -14.87 1.37 15.48
CA LYS A 266 -15.56 2.67 15.52
C LYS A 266 -16.58 2.82 14.39
N MET A 267 -16.32 2.25 13.21
CA MET A 267 -17.30 2.21 12.12
C MET A 267 -18.53 1.38 12.55
N ASN A 268 -18.33 0.18 13.08
CA ASN A 268 -19.39 -0.69 13.57
C ASN A 268 -20.24 -0.01 14.68
N GLU A 269 -19.58 0.62 15.66
CA GLU A 269 -20.24 1.35 16.73
C GLU A 269 -21.08 2.52 16.22
N SER A 270 -20.56 3.25 15.21
CA SER A 270 -21.27 4.39 14.63
C SER A 270 -22.51 3.96 13.85
N GLU A 271 -22.51 2.79 13.22
CA GLU A 271 -23.70 2.21 12.58
C GLU A 271 -24.79 1.81 13.59
N ILE A 272 -24.39 1.13 14.66
CA ILE A 272 -25.31 0.73 15.72
C ILE A 272 -26.02 1.96 16.30
N GLN A 273 -25.29 3.06 16.46
CA GLN A 273 -25.84 4.32 16.96
C GLN A 273 -26.83 4.95 15.97
N ASN A 274 -26.50 4.98 14.66
CA ASN A 274 -27.40 5.48 13.61
C ASN A 274 -28.71 4.68 13.57
N ARG A 275 -28.65 3.34 13.58
CA ARG A 275 -29.85 2.48 13.59
C ARG A 275 -30.76 2.75 14.79
N LYS A 276 -30.20 3.13 15.95
CA LYS A 276 -30.99 3.52 17.13
C LYS A 276 -31.60 4.89 16.96
N GLU A 277 -30.95 5.82 16.29
CA GLU A 277 -31.46 7.18 16.04
C GLU A 277 -32.52 7.20 14.93
N GLU A 278 -32.38 6.35 13.87
CA GLU A 278 -33.32 6.27 12.75
C GLU A 278 -34.49 5.30 12.98
N GLY A 279 -34.33 4.34 13.84
CA GLY A 279 -35.19 3.18 13.91
C GLY A 279 -36.22 3.13 15.03
N TYR A 280 -36.26 4.05 15.99
CA TYR A 280 -37.25 4.00 17.08
C TYR A 280 -37.42 5.38 17.75
N GLY A 281 -38.21 6.24 17.10
CA GLY A 281 -38.99 7.25 17.77
C GLY A 281 -40.41 6.73 17.87
#